data_aae738a6db04df36d80d6250dbc74f9a
#
_entry.id   aae738a6db04df36d80d6250dbc74f9a
#
_cell.length_a   1.000
_cell.length_b   1.000
_cell.length_c   1.000
_cell.angle_alpha   90.00
_cell.angle_beta   90.00
_cell.angle_gamma   90.00
#
_symmetry.space_group_name_H-M   'P 1'
#
loop_
_entity.id
_entity.type
_entity.pdbx_description
1 polymer ?
#
loop_
_entity_poly.entity_id
_entity_poly.type
_entity_poly.pdbx_seq_one_letter_code
_entity_poly.pdbx_strand_id
1 'polypeptide(L)'
;VHLENEWIELWVLPEAGGKVWGARVKETGHEFIYRNEVIKFRNIALRGPWTSGGIEFNFGVIGHTPSTATPVDYRTREHDDGSVSVVVGAMDLPSRTHWRVEVRLPPDRAYFETNVLWWNPTTLEQPYYNWMTAAAFAQDDLIMSIPGNSYLEHPGAQRDWPFDSEGRELSVYDQN
;
A
#
# COMPACT_ATOMS: atom_id res chain seq x y z
N VAL A 1 9.07 10.41 -6.67
CA VAL A 1 9.83 9.53 -7.59
C VAL A 1 8.87 8.99 -8.62
N HIS A 2 9.29 9.03 -9.91
CA HIS A 2 8.51 8.50 -11.03
C HIS A 2 9.24 7.29 -11.61
N LEU A 3 8.54 6.17 -11.77
CA LEU A 3 9.00 4.98 -12.46
C LEU A 3 8.11 4.74 -13.66
N GLU A 4 8.70 4.36 -14.80
CA GLU A 4 7.96 4.02 -16.00
C GLU A 4 8.65 2.94 -16.83
N ASN A 5 7.86 2.18 -17.58
CA ASN A 5 8.28 1.30 -18.65
C ASN A 5 7.43 1.56 -19.90
N GLU A 6 7.41 0.64 -20.88
CA GLU A 6 6.59 0.77 -22.06
C GLU A 6 5.08 0.80 -21.74
N TRP A 7 4.63 0.09 -20.71
CA TRP A 7 3.23 -0.22 -20.44
C TRP A 7 2.57 0.69 -19.42
N ILE A 8 3.27 0.91 -18.28
CA ILE A 8 2.72 1.64 -17.15
C ILE A 8 3.71 2.66 -16.61
N GLU A 9 3.16 3.63 -15.91
CA GLU A 9 3.92 4.56 -15.08
C GLU A 9 3.30 4.64 -13.68
N LEU A 10 4.15 4.93 -12.68
CA LEU A 10 3.72 5.07 -11.30
C LEU A 10 4.53 6.13 -10.57
N TRP A 11 3.90 6.69 -9.54
CA TRP A 11 4.50 7.73 -8.71
C TRP A 11 4.59 7.25 -7.27
N VAL A 12 5.76 7.34 -6.68
CA VAL A 12 6.02 7.08 -5.26
C VAL A 12 6.39 8.39 -4.59
N LEU A 13 5.80 8.66 -3.43
CA LEU A 13 6.00 9.88 -2.65
C LEU A 13 6.79 9.62 -1.36
N PRO A 14 8.12 9.72 -1.37
CA PRO A 14 8.93 9.62 -0.16
C PRO A 14 8.56 10.70 0.87
N GLU A 15 8.11 11.86 0.43
CA GLU A 15 7.71 13.00 1.27
C GLU A 15 6.44 12.73 2.09
N ALA A 16 5.64 11.72 1.67
CA ALA A 16 4.38 11.34 2.31
C ALA A 16 4.37 9.83 2.61
N GLY A 17 5.31 9.37 3.43
CA GLY A 17 5.36 8.00 3.92
C GLY A 17 5.82 6.95 2.91
N GLY A 18 6.33 7.35 1.76
CA GLY A 18 6.79 6.43 0.71
C GLY A 18 5.66 5.72 -0.03
N LYS A 19 4.42 6.20 0.08
CA LYS A 19 3.27 5.58 -0.57
C LYS A 19 3.39 5.57 -2.10
N VAL A 20 2.82 4.56 -2.74
CA VAL A 20 2.52 4.63 -4.18
C VAL A 20 1.34 5.57 -4.32
N TRP A 21 1.58 6.75 -4.89
CA TRP A 21 0.55 7.78 -5.00
C TRP A 21 -0.47 7.48 -6.09
N GLY A 22 -0.03 6.91 -7.21
CA GLY A 22 -0.88 6.54 -8.33
C GLY A 22 -0.13 5.68 -9.32
N ALA A 23 -0.87 5.00 -10.18
CA ALA A 23 -0.34 4.24 -11.30
C ALA A 23 -1.31 4.29 -12.48
N ARG A 24 -0.76 4.31 -13.70
CA ARG A 24 -1.53 4.51 -14.92
C ARG A 24 -1.03 3.60 -16.05
N VAL A 25 -1.97 3.08 -16.85
CA VAL A 25 -1.68 2.42 -18.12
C VAL A 25 -1.40 3.48 -19.17
N LYS A 26 -0.22 3.47 -19.80
CA LYS A 26 0.22 4.53 -20.72
C LYS A 26 -0.61 4.59 -22.00
N GLU A 27 -0.97 3.45 -22.56
CA GLU A 27 -1.74 3.37 -23.81
C GLU A 27 -3.13 4.00 -23.70
N THR A 28 -3.83 3.72 -22.61
CA THR A 28 -5.23 4.14 -22.44
C THR A 28 -5.38 5.38 -21.54
N GLY A 29 -4.34 5.75 -20.81
CA GLY A 29 -4.42 6.77 -19.76
C GLY A 29 -5.19 6.32 -18.51
N HIS A 30 -5.62 5.05 -18.44
CA HIS A 30 -6.40 4.53 -17.34
C HIS A 30 -5.59 4.50 -16.03
N GLU A 31 -6.04 5.23 -15.00
CA GLU A 31 -5.48 5.18 -13.66
C GLU A 31 -6.11 3.99 -12.91
N PHE A 32 -5.31 3.00 -12.55
CA PHE A 32 -5.77 1.80 -11.84
C PHE A 32 -5.50 1.85 -10.32
N ILE A 33 -4.78 2.86 -9.86
CA ILE A 33 -4.67 3.22 -8.44
C ILE A 33 -5.29 4.59 -8.25
N TYR A 34 -6.36 4.67 -7.46
CA TYR A 34 -7.02 5.94 -7.18
C TYR A 34 -6.10 6.88 -6.40
N ARG A 35 -6.06 8.13 -6.81
CA ARG A 35 -5.37 9.22 -6.10
C ARG A 35 -6.27 10.45 -6.02
N ASN A 36 -6.08 11.22 -4.96
CA ASN A 36 -6.63 12.57 -4.90
C ASN A 36 -5.68 13.55 -5.62
N GLU A 37 -6.22 14.56 -6.26
CA GLU A 37 -5.42 15.64 -6.84
C GLU A 37 -4.72 16.50 -5.76
N VAL A 38 -5.27 16.49 -4.55
CA VAL A 38 -4.75 17.24 -3.40
C VAL A 38 -4.45 16.29 -2.26
N ILE A 39 -3.20 16.33 -1.77
CA ILE A 39 -2.81 15.58 -0.57
C ILE A 39 -3.39 16.27 0.66
N LYS A 40 -4.26 15.57 1.38
CA LYS A 40 -4.84 16.01 2.65
C LYS A 40 -4.39 15.08 3.77
N PHE A 41 -3.63 15.63 4.69
CA PHE A 41 -3.25 14.91 5.91
C PHE A 41 -4.37 15.01 6.93
N ARG A 42 -4.71 13.88 7.53
CA ARG A 42 -5.72 13.79 8.57
C ARG A 42 -5.19 12.96 9.74
N ASN A 43 -5.39 13.43 10.94
CA ASN A 43 -5.15 12.64 12.14
C ASN A 43 -6.46 11.94 12.53
N ILE A 44 -6.43 10.61 12.58
CA ILE A 44 -7.58 9.80 12.96
C ILE A 44 -7.42 9.37 14.41
N ALA A 45 -7.53 10.33 15.33
CA ALA A 45 -7.47 10.11 16.76
C ALA A 45 -6.31 9.16 17.16
N LEU A 46 -6.63 8.04 17.82
CA LEU A 46 -5.63 7.04 18.26
C LEU A 46 -5.08 6.14 17.13
N ARG A 47 -5.56 6.31 15.90
CA ARG A 47 -5.13 5.50 14.74
C ARG A 47 -4.01 6.13 13.92
N GLY A 48 -3.54 7.31 14.33
CA GLY A 48 -2.43 8.01 13.68
C GLY A 48 -2.82 8.85 12.46
N PRO A 49 -1.84 9.43 11.77
CA PRO A 49 -2.06 10.23 10.59
C PRO A 49 -2.46 9.37 9.39
N TRP A 50 -3.20 9.96 8.47
CA TRP A 50 -3.68 9.30 7.28
C TRP A 50 -3.76 10.23 6.08
N THR A 51 -3.51 9.69 4.90
CA THR A 51 -3.74 10.36 3.62
C THR A 51 -4.59 9.48 2.72
N SER A 52 -5.62 10.06 2.10
CA SER A 52 -6.48 9.36 1.15
C SER A 52 -5.75 9.07 -0.16
N GLY A 53 -6.12 7.98 -0.83
CA GLY A 53 -5.60 7.60 -2.14
C GLY A 53 -4.26 6.86 -2.12
N GLY A 54 -3.94 6.21 -3.23
CA GLY A 54 -2.69 5.46 -3.40
C GLY A 54 -2.63 4.15 -2.65
N ILE A 55 -1.42 3.63 -2.48
CA ILE A 55 -1.12 2.46 -1.63
C ILE A 55 -0.30 2.94 -0.44
N GLU A 56 -0.82 2.73 0.75
CA GLU A 56 -0.21 3.11 2.01
C GLU A 56 0.45 1.89 2.66
N PHE A 57 1.65 2.07 3.20
CA PHE A 57 2.40 1.03 3.90
C PHE A 57 2.44 1.35 5.39
N ASN A 58 1.89 0.46 6.22
CA ASN A 58 1.79 0.64 7.66
C ASN A 58 2.58 -0.42 8.42
N PHE A 59 3.43 0.03 9.31
CA PHE A 59 4.28 -0.78 10.18
C PHE A 59 4.29 -0.21 11.59
N GLY A 60 4.63 -1.04 12.55
CA GLY A 60 4.72 -0.65 13.95
C GLY A 60 3.53 -1.12 14.79
N VAL A 61 3.24 -0.43 15.87
CA VAL A 61 2.27 -0.86 16.88
C VAL A 61 0.99 -0.02 16.93
N ILE A 62 0.91 1.00 16.09
CA ILE A 62 -0.24 1.91 16.00
C ILE A 62 -0.86 1.78 14.61
N GLY A 63 -2.17 1.87 14.49
CA GLY A 63 -2.93 1.74 13.25
C GLY A 63 -2.24 2.32 12.02
N HIS A 64 -2.48 3.56 11.65
CA HIS A 64 -1.67 4.21 10.61
C HIS A 64 -0.32 4.62 11.19
N THR A 65 0.75 4.18 10.54
CA THR A 65 2.13 4.47 11.00
C THR A 65 2.38 5.98 11.01
N PRO A 66 3.00 6.53 12.04
CA PRO A 66 3.31 7.96 12.10
C PRO A 66 4.09 8.48 10.89
N SER A 67 4.95 7.65 10.28
CA SER A 67 5.70 7.99 9.07
C SER A 67 4.83 8.13 7.81
N THR A 68 3.56 7.69 7.83
CA THR A 68 2.64 7.82 6.68
C THR A 68 2.44 9.27 6.23
N ALA A 69 2.56 10.23 7.13
CA ALA A 69 2.38 11.65 6.85
C ALA A 69 3.68 12.45 6.94
N THR A 70 4.82 11.79 6.98
CA THR A 70 6.14 12.43 7.08
C THR A 70 7.08 11.93 5.98
N PRO A 71 8.14 12.67 5.66
CA PRO A 71 9.19 12.16 4.79
C PRO A 71 9.82 10.88 5.35
N VAL A 72 10.13 9.96 4.44
CA VAL A 72 10.89 8.74 4.72
C VAL A 72 12.13 8.68 3.85
N ASP A 73 13.10 7.87 4.26
CA ASP A 73 14.29 7.63 3.44
C ASP A 73 13.91 6.91 2.15
N TYR A 74 14.62 7.22 1.07
CA TYR A 74 14.44 6.49 -0.18
C TYR A 74 15.74 6.36 -0.98
N ARG A 75 15.76 5.34 -1.87
CA ARG A 75 16.82 5.10 -2.83
C ARG A 75 16.24 4.51 -4.11
N THR A 76 16.63 5.05 -5.24
CA THR A 76 16.33 4.45 -6.56
C THR A 76 17.42 3.48 -6.98
N ARG A 77 17.06 2.48 -7.79
CA ARG A 77 17.98 1.49 -8.32
C ARG A 77 17.55 1.05 -9.73
N GLU A 78 18.54 0.90 -10.60
CA GLU A 78 18.43 0.15 -11.85
C GLU A 78 19.05 -1.24 -11.63
N HIS A 79 18.41 -2.27 -12.14
CA HIS A 79 18.82 -3.66 -11.99
C HIS A 79 19.37 -4.21 -13.30
N ASP A 80 20.22 -5.26 -13.22
CA ASP A 80 20.86 -5.89 -14.38
C ASP A 80 19.86 -6.51 -15.36
N ASP A 81 18.64 -6.83 -14.91
CA ASP A 81 17.55 -7.34 -15.74
C ASP A 81 16.72 -6.23 -16.43
N GLY A 82 17.16 -4.99 -16.29
CA GLY A 82 16.47 -3.81 -16.85
C GLY A 82 15.28 -3.31 -16.03
N SER A 83 14.94 -3.96 -14.93
CA SER A 83 13.93 -3.42 -14.02
C SER A 83 14.46 -2.21 -13.25
N VAL A 84 13.55 -1.34 -12.85
CA VAL A 84 13.85 -0.19 -11.99
C VAL A 84 13.09 -0.28 -10.69
N SER A 85 13.65 0.22 -9.61
CA SER A 85 12.95 0.25 -8.33
C SER A 85 13.20 1.51 -7.52
N VAL A 86 12.29 1.79 -6.60
CA VAL A 86 12.51 2.70 -5.48
C VAL A 86 12.28 1.94 -4.19
N VAL A 87 13.25 2.02 -3.28
CA VAL A 87 13.13 1.51 -1.93
C VAL A 87 12.81 2.68 -1.02
N VAL A 88 11.72 2.60 -0.29
CA VAL A 88 11.34 3.56 0.75
C VAL A 88 11.39 2.88 2.10
N GLY A 89 11.60 3.63 3.18
CA GLY A 89 11.61 3.04 4.51
C GLY A 89 11.93 4.02 5.62
N ALA A 90 11.69 3.59 6.85
CA ALA A 90 11.96 4.35 8.04
C ALA A 90 12.24 3.43 9.24
N MET A 91 12.73 4.05 10.32
CA MET A 91 12.73 3.43 11.64
C MET A 91 11.44 3.77 12.35
N ASP A 92 10.75 2.76 12.88
CA ASP A 92 9.64 2.96 13.81
C ASP A 92 10.20 3.38 15.18
N LEU A 93 9.94 4.60 15.59
CA LEU A 93 10.53 5.16 16.81
C LEU A 93 10.10 4.44 18.10
N PRO A 94 8.83 4.02 18.27
CA PRO A 94 8.41 3.30 19.45
C PRO A 94 9.11 1.95 19.63
N SER A 95 9.15 1.13 18.59
CA SER A 95 9.73 -0.23 18.64
C SER A 95 11.22 -0.28 18.29
N ARG A 96 11.77 0.78 17.71
CA ARG A 96 13.13 0.82 17.16
C ARG A 96 13.40 -0.22 16.06
N THR A 97 12.35 -0.74 15.46
CA THR A 97 12.42 -1.62 14.30
C THR A 97 12.52 -0.81 13.00
N HIS A 98 12.98 -1.45 11.94
CA HIS A 98 13.08 -0.82 10.64
C HIS A 98 12.18 -1.54 9.65
N TRP A 99 11.55 -0.78 8.79
CA TRP A 99 10.82 -1.32 7.65
C TRP A 99 11.33 -0.72 6.35
N ARG A 100 11.22 -1.50 5.29
CA ARG A 100 11.49 -1.07 3.92
C ARG A 100 10.48 -1.68 2.99
N VAL A 101 10.10 -0.93 1.98
CA VAL A 101 9.29 -1.42 0.85
C VAL A 101 10.04 -1.07 -0.42
N GLU A 102 10.35 -2.08 -1.20
CA GLU A 102 10.80 -1.90 -2.58
C GLU A 102 9.58 -1.92 -3.49
N VAL A 103 9.39 -0.87 -4.25
CA VAL A 103 8.45 -0.82 -5.37
C VAL A 103 9.27 -1.02 -6.63
N ARG A 104 9.09 -2.17 -7.29
CA ARG A 104 9.88 -2.59 -8.44
C ARG A 104 9.03 -2.68 -9.68
N LEU A 105 9.51 -2.11 -10.77
CA LEU A 105 8.87 -2.12 -12.07
C LEU A 105 9.71 -2.94 -13.05
N PRO A 106 9.24 -4.14 -13.49
CA PRO A 106 9.87 -4.91 -14.55
C PRO A 106 9.85 -4.14 -15.88
N PRO A 107 10.83 -4.35 -16.79
CA PRO A 107 10.93 -3.59 -18.03
C PRO A 107 9.81 -3.92 -19.03
N ASP A 108 9.29 -5.14 -19.01
CA ASP A 108 8.44 -5.73 -20.04
C ASP A 108 7.06 -6.18 -19.54
N ARG A 109 6.59 -5.63 -18.40
CA ARG A 109 5.33 -6.05 -17.78
C ARG A 109 4.44 -4.85 -17.44
N ALA A 110 3.13 -5.07 -17.51
CA ALA A 110 2.11 -4.10 -17.13
C ALA A 110 1.71 -4.21 -15.64
N TYR A 111 2.67 -4.52 -14.76
CA TYR A 111 2.48 -4.54 -13.31
C TYR A 111 3.75 -4.07 -12.61
N PHE A 112 3.61 -3.70 -11.34
CA PHE A 112 4.73 -3.49 -10.43
C PHE A 112 4.61 -4.42 -9.23
N GLU A 113 5.73 -4.65 -8.57
CA GLU A 113 5.83 -5.51 -7.39
C GLU A 113 6.14 -4.67 -6.15
N THR A 114 5.65 -5.12 -5.00
CA THR A 114 6.02 -4.56 -3.69
C THR A 114 6.68 -5.65 -2.85
N ASN A 115 7.94 -5.44 -2.48
CA ASN A 115 8.72 -6.34 -1.64
C ASN A 115 8.93 -5.68 -0.28
N VAL A 116 8.46 -6.33 0.77
CA VAL A 116 8.48 -5.80 2.14
C VAL A 116 9.57 -6.48 2.95
N LEU A 117 10.37 -5.67 3.64
CA LEU A 117 11.32 -6.11 4.65
C LEU A 117 11.04 -5.41 5.97
N TRP A 118 10.84 -6.19 7.02
CA TRP A 118 10.85 -5.72 8.40
C TRP A 118 12.04 -6.32 9.13
N TRP A 119 12.73 -5.50 9.91
CA TRP A 119 13.91 -5.90 10.64
C TRP A 119 13.90 -5.35 12.06
N ASN A 120 14.11 -6.24 13.03
CA ASN A 120 14.29 -5.90 14.43
C ASN A 120 15.79 -5.95 14.81
N PRO A 121 16.48 -4.80 14.89
CA PRO A 121 17.88 -4.73 15.32
C PRO A 121 18.06 -4.73 16.85
N THR A 122 16.96 -4.72 17.60
CA THR A 122 17.02 -4.67 19.06
C THR A 122 17.29 -6.04 19.66
N THR A 123 17.72 -6.08 20.92
CA THR A 123 17.90 -7.32 21.69
C THR A 123 16.60 -7.83 22.31
N LEU A 124 15.50 -7.10 22.13
CA LEU A 124 14.20 -7.42 22.70
C LEU A 124 13.28 -7.98 21.62
N GLU A 125 12.34 -8.81 22.00
CA GLU A 125 11.21 -9.17 21.18
C GLU A 125 10.35 -7.91 20.93
N GLN A 126 10.02 -7.66 19.67
CA GLN A 126 9.21 -6.54 19.26
C GLN A 126 7.94 -7.02 18.56
N PRO A 127 6.79 -6.38 18.80
CA PRO A 127 5.57 -6.73 18.11
C PRO A 127 5.72 -6.46 16.61
N TYR A 128 5.34 -7.44 15.81
CA TYR A 128 5.24 -7.28 14.35
C TYR A 128 3.83 -6.84 13.96
N TYR A 129 3.76 -5.78 13.17
CA TYR A 129 2.52 -5.29 12.61
C TYR A 129 2.79 -4.78 11.19
N ASN A 130 2.03 -5.29 10.25
CA ASN A 130 2.08 -4.81 8.87
C ASN A 130 0.68 -4.91 8.24
N TRP A 131 0.24 -3.83 7.61
CA TRP A 131 -0.90 -3.86 6.73
C TRP A 131 -0.75 -2.79 5.64
N MET A 132 -1.38 -3.05 4.50
CA MET A 132 -1.41 -2.13 3.37
C MET A 132 -2.86 -1.85 3.01
N THR A 133 -3.11 -0.61 2.63
CA THR A 133 -4.38 -0.21 2.02
C THR A 133 -4.09 0.27 0.60
N ALA A 134 -4.88 -0.20 -0.36
CA ALA A 134 -4.85 0.29 -1.73
C ALA A 134 -6.20 0.94 -2.04
N ALA A 135 -6.15 2.10 -2.69
CA ALA A 135 -7.36 2.81 -3.09
C ALA A 135 -7.73 2.45 -4.54
N ALA A 136 -8.99 2.11 -4.73
CA ALA A 136 -9.59 1.90 -6.04
C ALA A 136 -10.64 2.97 -6.32
N PHE A 137 -11.00 3.15 -7.59
CA PHE A 137 -12.12 4.00 -7.96
C PHE A 137 -13.43 3.31 -7.56
N ALA A 138 -14.23 3.99 -6.74
CA ALA A 138 -15.54 3.53 -6.30
C ALA A 138 -16.57 3.79 -7.42
N GLN A 139 -16.72 2.83 -8.30
CA GLN A 139 -17.66 2.83 -9.41
C GLN A 139 -18.65 1.69 -9.25
N ASP A 140 -19.83 1.79 -9.85
CA ASP A 140 -20.92 0.82 -9.71
C ASP A 140 -20.53 -0.58 -10.24
N ASP A 141 -19.56 -0.65 -11.14
CA ASP A 141 -19.02 -1.90 -11.70
C ASP A 141 -17.78 -2.44 -10.96
N LEU A 142 -17.41 -1.82 -9.83
CA LEU A 142 -16.26 -2.27 -9.04
C LEU A 142 -16.53 -3.65 -8.43
N ILE A 143 -15.72 -4.62 -8.83
CA ILE A 143 -15.74 -5.99 -8.29
C ILE A 143 -14.44 -6.26 -7.54
N MET A 144 -14.55 -6.77 -6.33
CA MET A 144 -13.42 -7.22 -5.53
C MET A 144 -13.21 -8.73 -5.69
N SER A 145 -12.05 -9.13 -6.21
CA SER A 145 -11.66 -10.52 -6.34
C SER A 145 -10.45 -10.81 -5.47
N ILE A 146 -10.54 -11.81 -4.61
CA ILE A 146 -9.44 -12.27 -3.78
C ILE A 146 -9.15 -13.75 -4.02
N PRO A 147 -7.88 -14.19 -3.96
CA PRO A 147 -7.52 -15.59 -4.07
C PRO A 147 -7.84 -16.31 -2.75
N GLY A 148 -8.98 -17.02 -2.71
CA GLY A 148 -9.37 -17.77 -1.53
C GLY A 148 -10.88 -17.83 -1.35
N ASN A 149 -11.33 -18.65 -0.41
CA ASN A 149 -12.72 -18.87 -0.08
C ASN A 149 -13.09 -18.42 1.34
N SER A 150 -12.16 -17.75 2.03
CA SER A 150 -12.41 -17.24 3.37
C SER A 150 -11.57 -16.01 3.67
N TYR A 151 -12.00 -15.22 4.64
CA TYR A 151 -11.30 -14.05 5.16
C TYR A 151 -11.44 -13.98 6.68
N LEU A 152 -10.62 -13.15 7.30
CA LEU A 152 -10.71 -12.83 8.72
C LEU A 152 -11.29 -11.43 8.90
N GLU A 153 -12.34 -11.34 9.69
CA GLU A 153 -12.81 -10.04 10.18
C GLU A 153 -11.80 -9.40 11.14
N HIS A 154 -11.90 -8.10 11.36
CA HIS A 154 -10.97 -7.38 12.23
C HIS A 154 -10.85 -7.96 13.66
N PRO A 155 -11.90 -8.45 14.32
CA PRO A 155 -11.79 -9.14 15.61
C PRO A 155 -11.25 -10.58 15.51
N GLY A 156 -10.90 -11.07 14.32
CA GLY A 156 -10.31 -12.39 14.08
C GLY A 156 -11.31 -13.52 13.78
N ALA A 157 -12.60 -13.23 13.65
CA ALA A 157 -13.57 -14.24 13.23
C ALA A 157 -13.37 -14.60 11.75
N GLN A 158 -13.32 -15.90 11.45
CA GLN A 158 -13.27 -16.40 10.07
C GLN A 158 -14.66 -16.39 9.44
N ARG A 159 -14.73 -15.97 8.18
CA ARG A 159 -15.94 -15.95 7.35
C ARG A 159 -15.66 -16.55 5.99
N ASP A 160 -16.70 -17.05 5.36
CA ASP A 160 -16.64 -17.53 3.98
C ASP A 160 -16.75 -16.33 3.02
N TRP A 161 -15.79 -16.21 2.10
CA TRP A 161 -15.84 -15.24 1.04
C TRP A 161 -16.86 -15.68 -0.04
N PRO A 162 -17.69 -14.78 -0.58
CA PRO A 162 -17.67 -13.32 -0.42
C PRO A 162 -18.71 -12.76 0.58
N PHE A 163 -19.23 -13.52 1.49
CA PHE A 163 -20.35 -13.10 2.34
C PHE A 163 -19.90 -12.64 3.73
N ASP A 164 -20.57 -11.59 4.24
CA ASP A 164 -20.40 -11.16 5.63
C ASP A 164 -21.33 -11.94 6.59
N SER A 165 -21.29 -11.56 7.87
CA SER A 165 -22.13 -12.19 8.92
C SER A 165 -23.64 -11.97 8.74
N GLU A 166 -24.05 -11.01 7.92
CA GLU A 166 -25.45 -10.68 7.62
C GLU A 166 -25.89 -11.26 6.27
N GLY A 167 -24.99 -11.96 5.55
CA GLY A 167 -25.26 -12.57 4.25
C GLY A 167 -25.17 -11.59 3.08
N ARG A 168 -24.57 -10.40 3.28
CA ARG A 168 -24.33 -9.44 2.20
C ARG A 168 -23.13 -9.90 1.39
N GLU A 169 -23.22 -9.75 0.07
CA GLU A 169 -22.13 -10.07 -0.83
C GLU A 169 -21.14 -8.90 -0.91
N LEU A 170 -19.91 -9.11 -0.41
CA LEU A 170 -18.86 -8.11 -0.32
C LEU A 170 -18.06 -7.94 -1.62
N SER A 171 -18.23 -8.80 -2.61
CA SER A 171 -17.47 -8.74 -3.86
C SER A 171 -17.95 -7.65 -4.82
N VAL A 172 -19.19 -7.18 -4.68
CA VAL A 172 -19.82 -6.19 -5.55
C VAL A 172 -20.04 -4.91 -4.77
N TYR A 173 -19.40 -3.83 -5.20
CA TYR A 173 -19.34 -2.57 -4.46
C TYR A 173 -20.70 -1.88 -4.30
N ASP A 174 -21.54 -1.88 -5.33
CA ASP A 174 -22.85 -1.20 -5.32
C ASP A 174 -23.90 -1.87 -4.43
N GLN A 175 -23.63 -3.08 -3.94
CA GLN A 175 -24.52 -3.86 -3.07
C GLN A 175 -24.18 -3.71 -1.57
N ASN A 176 -23.18 -2.88 -1.23
CA ASN A 176 -22.69 -2.74 0.14
C ASN A 176 -22.91 -1.35 0.73
#